data_a536e6ea48bd48d487734dec88ff3886
#
_entry.id   a536e6ea48bd48d487734dec88ff3886
#
_cell.length_a   1.000
_cell.length_b   1.000
_cell.length_c   1.000
_cell.angle_alpha   90.00
_cell.angle_beta   90.00
_cell.angle_gamma   90.00
#
_symmetry.space_group_name_H-M   'P 1'
#
loop_
_entity.id
_entity.type
_entity.pdbx_description
1 polymer ?
#
loop_
_entity_poly.entity_id
_entity_poly.type
_entity_poly.pdbx_seq_one_letter_code
_entity_poly.pdbx_strand_id
1 'polypeptide(L)'
;MGRTKAFTVDEANALIPEVEEVFRHLSGIRQEMRRASDRLSVLDVLWGQKLLDPDNPDRKEFLEERAVVRQLLREVEEVVEQEFSSRGIRFPPGGLENGLVDFPSTYEGRWIYLCWRRGETEILAWHELDGGYAGRKPLTEEHALRMGRNEGPGGSGGFPSG
;
A
#
# COMPACT_ATOMS: atom_id res chain seq x y z
N MET A 1 19.17 -9.26 -4.05
CA MET A 1 18.48 -8.32 -3.14
C MET A 1 18.95 -6.91 -3.43
N GLY A 2 18.08 -6.08 -3.94
CA GLY A 2 18.40 -4.69 -4.22
C GLY A 2 18.58 -3.88 -2.94
N ARG A 3 19.48 -2.92 -2.99
CA ARG A 3 19.61 -1.92 -1.91
C ARG A 3 18.32 -1.10 -1.88
N THR A 4 17.77 -0.85 -0.70
CA THR A 4 16.65 0.06 -0.53
C THR A 4 17.08 1.45 -0.99
N LYS A 5 16.35 2.01 -1.93
CA LYS A 5 16.59 3.36 -2.43
C LYS A 5 16.15 4.38 -1.39
N ALA A 6 16.99 5.37 -1.12
CA ALA A 6 16.60 6.57 -0.40
C ALA A 6 16.02 7.58 -1.40
N PHE A 7 14.74 7.90 -1.27
CA PHE A 7 14.07 8.86 -2.14
C PHE A 7 14.39 10.29 -1.70
N THR A 8 14.71 11.15 -2.66
CA THR A 8 14.66 12.60 -2.40
C THR A 8 13.19 13.04 -2.40
N VAL A 9 12.92 14.21 -1.84
CA VAL A 9 11.55 14.77 -1.86
C VAL A 9 11.07 14.96 -3.31
N ASP A 10 11.95 15.46 -4.19
CA ASP A 10 11.59 15.64 -5.61
C ASP A 10 11.27 14.33 -6.30
N GLU A 11 12.04 13.28 -6.03
CA GLU A 11 11.77 11.95 -6.59
C GLU A 11 10.43 11.37 -6.09
N ALA A 12 10.13 11.53 -4.81
CA ALA A 12 8.85 11.10 -4.23
C ALA A 12 7.69 11.91 -4.83
N ASN A 13 7.84 13.23 -4.92
CA ASN A 13 6.82 14.09 -5.54
C ASN A 13 6.54 13.70 -6.99
N ALA A 14 7.57 13.33 -7.75
CA ALA A 14 7.41 12.91 -9.14
C ALA A 14 6.58 11.62 -9.29
N LEU A 15 6.52 10.79 -8.25
CA LEU A 15 5.76 9.53 -8.27
C LEU A 15 4.30 9.69 -7.80
N ILE A 16 3.92 10.82 -7.24
CA ILE A 16 2.55 11.01 -6.71
C ILE A 16 1.46 10.73 -7.76
N PRO A 17 1.54 11.23 -9.01
CA PRO A 17 0.52 10.90 -10.01
C PRO A 17 0.38 9.39 -10.26
N GLU A 18 1.49 8.67 -10.30
CA GLU A 18 1.50 7.21 -10.47
C GLU A 18 0.90 6.50 -9.24
N VAL A 19 1.25 6.94 -8.03
CA VAL A 19 0.69 6.43 -6.77
C VAL A 19 -0.82 6.64 -6.72
N GLU A 20 -1.30 7.80 -7.12
CA GLU A 20 -2.73 8.08 -7.18
C GLU A 20 -3.47 7.17 -8.16
N GLU A 21 -2.86 6.89 -9.32
CA GLU A 21 -3.42 5.97 -10.30
C GLU A 21 -3.53 4.55 -9.74
N VAL A 22 -2.51 4.09 -9.02
CA VAL A 22 -2.54 2.79 -8.34
C VAL A 22 -3.66 2.73 -7.31
N PHE A 23 -3.83 3.77 -6.49
CA PHE A 23 -4.95 3.82 -5.53
C PHE A 23 -6.31 3.78 -6.22
N ARG A 24 -6.44 4.44 -7.35
CA ARG A 24 -7.68 4.41 -8.14
C ARG A 24 -7.99 3.01 -8.64
N HIS A 25 -6.98 2.31 -9.13
CA HIS A 25 -7.09 0.92 -9.56
C HIS A 25 -7.46 0.00 -8.38
N LEU A 26 -6.78 0.14 -7.24
CA LEU A 26 -7.08 -0.64 -6.02
C LEU A 26 -8.50 -0.36 -5.50
N SER A 27 -8.99 0.86 -5.63
CA SER A 27 -10.37 1.20 -5.25
C SER A 27 -11.40 0.46 -6.10
N GLY A 28 -11.12 0.32 -7.41
CA GLY A 28 -11.96 -0.47 -8.32
C GLY A 28 -12.01 -1.94 -7.92
N ILE A 29 -10.85 -2.53 -7.63
CA ILE A 29 -10.76 -3.92 -7.14
C ILE A 29 -11.54 -4.08 -5.83
N ARG A 30 -11.41 -3.13 -4.91
CA ARG A 30 -12.13 -3.16 -3.63
C ARG A 30 -13.64 -3.15 -3.81
N GLN A 31 -14.16 -2.38 -4.75
CA GLN A 31 -15.60 -2.35 -5.04
C GLN A 31 -16.09 -3.69 -5.57
N GLU A 32 -15.37 -4.29 -6.51
CA GLU A 32 -15.71 -5.61 -7.04
C GLU A 32 -15.64 -6.69 -5.95
N MET A 33 -14.63 -6.64 -5.10
CA MET A 33 -14.48 -7.57 -3.99
C MET A 33 -15.63 -7.46 -3.00
N ARG A 34 -16.06 -6.23 -2.69
CA ARG A 34 -17.21 -5.98 -1.82
C ARG A 34 -18.48 -6.58 -2.39
N ARG A 35 -18.73 -6.37 -3.69
CA ARG A 35 -19.89 -6.93 -4.38
C ARG A 35 -19.91 -8.46 -4.29
N ALA A 36 -18.79 -9.10 -4.59
CA ALA A 36 -18.67 -10.55 -4.53
C ALA A 36 -18.82 -11.07 -3.10
N SER A 37 -18.21 -10.41 -2.13
CA SER A 37 -18.31 -10.77 -0.70
C SER A 37 -19.73 -10.63 -0.17
N ASP A 38 -20.42 -9.56 -0.55
CA ASP A 38 -21.83 -9.36 -0.16
C ASP A 38 -22.71 -10.48 -0.72
N ARG A 39 -22.49 -10.88 -1.96
CA ARG A 39 -23.23 -11.98 -2.58
C ARG A 39 -22.96 -13.30 -1.87
N LEU A 40 -21.69 -13.59 -1.53
CA LEU A 40 -21.34 -14.77 -0.75
C LEU A 40 -22.04 -14.79 0.61
N SER A 41 -22.13 -13.64 1.27
CA SER A 41 -22.83 -13.51 2.55
C SER A 41 -24.31 -13.82 2.42
N VAL A 42 -24.95 -13.34 1.37
CA VAL A 42 -26.38 -13.65 1.09
C VAL A 42 -26.58 -15.15 0.89
N LEU A 43 -25.74 -15.78 0.08
CA LEU A 43 -25.82 -17.21 -0.17
C LEU A 43 -25.60 -18.03 1.11
N ASP A 44 -24.68 -17.59 1.97
CA ASP A 44 -24.43 -18.24 3.25
C ASP A 44 -25.63 -18.15 4.19
N VAL A 45 -26.29 -17.01 4.25
CA VAL A 45 -27.52 -16.82 5.04
C VAL A 45 -28.65 -17.71 4.51
N LEU A 46 -28.79 -17.84 3.19
CA LEU A 46 -29.85 -18.64 2.58
C LEU A 46 -29.67 -20.13 2.80
N TRP A 47 -28.44 -20.63 2.68
CA TRP A 47 -28.18 -22.06 2.58
C TRP A 47 -27.30 -22.64 3.69
N GLY A 48 -26.42 -21.82 4.28
CA GLY A 48 -25.44 -22.28 5.26
C GLY A 48 -24.61 -23.45 4.75
N GLN A 49 -24.55 -24.53 5.52
CA GLN A 49 -23.78 -25.73 5.17
C GLN A 49 -24.28 -26.44 3.90
N LYS A 50 -25.51 -26.17 3.49
CA LYS A 50 -26.11 -26.79 2.29
C LYS A 50 -25.56 -26.18 0.98
N LEU A 51 -24.82 -25.10 1.03
CA LEU A 51 -24.25 -24.46 -0.17
C LEU A 51 -23.41 -25.41 -1.02
N LEU A 52 -22.69 -26.31 -0.39
CA LEU A 52 -21.77 -27.23 -1.07
C LEU A 52 -22.42 -28.55 -1.48
N ASP A 53 -23.73 -28.75 -1.16
CA ASP A 53 -24.43 -29.92 -1.61
C ASP A 53 -24.50 -29.96 -3.15
N PRO A 54 -24.23 -31.13 -3.78
CA PRO A 54 -24.20 -31.22 -5.24
C PRO A 54 -25.50 -30.79 -5.92
N ASP A 55 -26.61 -30.92 -5.22
CA ASP A 55 -27.97 -30.61 -5.75
C ASP A 55 -28.37 -29.15 -5.44
N ASN A 56 -27.55 -28.38 -4.74
CA ASN A 56 -27.91 -27.02 -4.41
C ASN A 56 -27.90 -26.14 -5.68
N PRO A 57 -29.01 -25.44 -5.98
CA PRO A 57 -29.12 -24.64 -7.20
C PRO A 57 -28.13 -23.45 -7.26
N ASP A 58 -27.68 -22.98 -6.11
CA ASP A 58 -26.75 -21.82 -6.03
C ASP A 58 -25.29 -22.23 -5.81
N ARG A 59 -24.99 -23.52 -5.81
CA ARG A 59 -23.60 -24.00 -5.62
C ARG A 59 -22.63 -23.46 -6.66
N LYS A 60 -23.06 -23.46 -7.92
CA LYS A 60 -22.20 -22.94 -9.01
C LYS A 60 -21.87 -21.47 -8.82
N GLU A 61 -22.88 -20.66 -8.54
CA GLU A 61 -22.69 -19.23 -8.27
C GLU A 61 -21.75 -18.98 -7.08
N PHE A 62 -21.96 -19.73 -6.00
CA PHE A 62 -21.10 -19.64 -4.81
C PHE A 62 -19.63 -19.90 -5.15
N LEU A 63 -19.36 -20.97 -5.91
CA LEU A 63 -17.99 -21.31 -6.30
C LEU A 63 -17.38 -20.26 -7.23
N GLU A 64 -18.16 -19.71 -8.16
CA GLU A 64 -17.74 -18.64 -9.07
C GLU A 64 -17.40 -17.36 -8.31
N GLU A 65 -18.27 -16.90 -7.41
CA GLU A 65 -18.03 -15.68 -6.62
C GLU A 65 -16.83 -15.84 -5.67
N ARG A 66 -16.65 -17.02 -5.09
CA ARG A 66 -15.47 -17.31 -4.27
C ARG A 66 -14.19 -17.26 -5.08
N ALA A 67 -14.21 -17.76 -6.32
CA ALA A 67 -13.08 -17.68 -7.23
C ALA A 67 -12.75 -16.24 -7.62
N VAL A 68 -13.77 -15.40 -7.82
CA VAL A 68 -13.61 -13.96 -8.08
C VAL A 68 -12.86 -13.29 -6.93
N VAL A 69 -13.29 -13.53 -5.68
CA VAL A 69 -12.61 -12.95 -4.50
C VAL A 69 -11.13 -13.36 -4.45
N ARG A 70 -10.83 -14.63 -4.67
CA ARG A 70 -9.44 -15.12 -4.69
C ARG A 70 -8.61 -14.47 -5.77
N GLN A 71 -9.19 -14.29 -6.97
CA GLN A 71 -8.50 -13.64 -8.09
C GLN A 71 -8.22 -12.17 -7.78
N LEU A 72 -9.18 -11.47 -7.20
CA LEU A 72 -9.03 -10.05 -6.83
C LEU A 72 -7.97 -9.88 -5.74
N LEU A 73 -7.89 -10.79 -4.77
CA LEU A 73 -6.82 -10.77 -3.75
C LEU A 73 -5.44 -10.92 -4.39
N ARG A 74 -5.28 -11.84 -5.35
CA ARG A 74 -4.01 -11.99 -6.08
C ARG A 74 -3.65 -10.74 -6.85
N GLU A 75 -4.63 -10.10 -7.48
CA GLU A 75 -4.43 -8.85 -8.21
C GLU A 75 -3.92 -7.72 -7.31
N VAL A 76 -4.49 -7.58 -6.11
CA VAL A 76 -4.02 -6.61 -5.11
C VAL A 76 -2.56 -6.90 -4.73
N GLU A 77 -2.24 -8.15 -4.42
CA GLU A 77 -0.88 -8.55 -4.06
C GLU A 77 0.13 -8.24 -5.17
N GLU A 78 -0.23 -8.55 -6.41
CA GLU A 78 0.63 -8.26 -7.58
C GLU A 78 0.86 -6.77 -7.78
N VAL A 79 -0.20 -5.96 -7.69
CA VAL A 79 -0.11 -4.50 -7.84
C VAL A 79 0.77 -3.91 -6.74
N VAL A 80 0.54 -4.30 -5.49
CA VAL A 80 1.35 -3.82 -4.36
C VAL A 80 2.82 -4.21 -4.53
N GLU A 81 3.09 -5.44 -4.92
CA GLU A 81 4.48 -5.90 -5.13
C GLU A 81 5.15 -5.14 -6.27
N GLN A 82 4.51 -5.03 -7.42
CA GLN A 82 5.10 -4.43 -8.61
C GLN A 82 5.28 -2.92 -8.49
N GLU A 83 4.29 -2.22 -7.94
CA GLU A 83 4.27 -0.77 -7.93
C GLU A 83 4.91 -0.16 -6.68
N PHE A 84 4.92 -0.88 -5.57
CA PHE A 84 5.41 -0.35 -4.29
C PHE A 84 6.55 -1.16 -3.69
N SER A 85 6.32 -2.41 -3.32
CA SER A 85 7.31 -3.21 -2.57
C SER A 85 8.64 -3.37 -3.31
N SER A 86 8.59 -3.59 -4.61
CA SER A 86 9.78 -3.71 -5.46
C SER A 86 10.64 -2.44 -5.49
N ARG A 87 10.04 -1.30 -5.21
CA ARG A 87 10.71 0.01 -5.18
C ARG A 87 11.10 0.45 -3.76
N GLY A 88 10.79 -0.37 -2.75
CA GLY A 88 11.00 -0.02 -1.35
C GLY A 88 9.95 0.92 -0.76
N ILE A 89 8.93 1.27 -1.53
CA ILE A 89 7.79 2.06 -1.07
C ILE A 89 6.87 1.12 -0.27
N ARG A 90 6.29 1.61 0.82
CA ARG A 90 5.43 0.78 1.65
C ARG A 90 4.13 1.46 2.03
N PHE A 91 3.15 0.65 2.41
CA PHE A 91 2.00 1.11 3.15
C PHE A 91 2.30 0.98 4.65
N PRO A 92 2.21 2.07 5.45
CA PRO A 92 2.25 1.94 6.90
C PRO A 92 1.03 1.16 7.39
N PRO A 93 1.00 0.71 8.66
CA PRO A 93 -0.19 0.05 9.22
C PRO A 93 -1.46 0.87 8.96
N GLY A 94 -2.48 0.24 8.36
CA GLY A 94 -3.70 0.92 7.93
C GLY A 94 -3.54 1.82 6.71
N GLY A 95 -2.37 1.83 6.08
CA GLY A 95 -2.08 2.73 4.97
C GLY A 95 -2.91 2.47 3.73
N LEU A 96 -3.12 1.21 3.39
CA LEU A 96 -3.91 0.84 2.22
C LEU A 96 -5.36 1.35 2.34
N GLU A 97 -5.97 1.20 3.50
CA GLU A 97 -7.33 1.62 3.78
C GLU A 97 -7.47 3.14 3.88
N ASN A 98 -6.45 3.81 4.40
CA ASN A 98 -6.47 5.25 4.70
C ASN A 98 -5.74 6.11 3.67
N GLY A 99 -5.23 5.49 2.60
CA GLY A 99 -4.53 6.23 1.55
C GLY A 99 -3.19 6.80 1.98
N LEU A 100 -2.42 6.05 2.78
CA LEU A 100 -1.11 6.48 3.27
C LEU A 100 0.00 5.69 2.60
N VAL A 101 1.06 6.37 2.20
CA VAL A 101 2.24 5.76 1.59
C VAL A 101 3.50 6.35 2.20
N ASP A 102 4.46 5.49 2.52
CA ASP A 102 5.76 5.86 3.05
C ASP A 102 6.86 5.59 2.01
N PHE A 103 7.64 6.63 1.72
CA PHE A 103 8.82 6.55 0.87
C PHE A 103 10.05 6.54 1.76
N PRO A 104 10.89 5.50 1.71
CA PRO A 104 12.13 5.51 2.49
C PRO A 104 13.06 6.62 2.04
N SER A 105 13.60 7.35 2.99
CA SER A 105 14.54 8.44 2.74
C SER A 105 15.58 8.49 3.85
N THR A 106 16.49 9.44 3.79
CA THR A 106 17.52 9.63 4.81
C THR A 106 17.57 11.09 5.25
N TYR A 107 17.89 11.30 6.52
CA TYR A 107 18.09 12.61 7.09
C TYR A 107 19.05 12.52 8.27
N GLU A 108 20.05 13.37 8.28
CA GLU A 108 21.07 13.38 9.35
C GLU A 108 21.66 12.01 9.67
N GLY A 109 22.01 11.26 8.62
CA GLY A 109 22.68 9.97 8.75
C GLY A 109 21.78 8.80 9.19
N ARG A 110 20.46 8.96 9.18
CA ARG A 110 19.53 7.90 9.55
C ARG A 110 18.42 7.73 8.53
N TRP A 111 17.81 6.55 8.52
CA TRP A 111 16.63 6.29 7.71
C TRP A 111 15.39 6.93 8.34
N ILE A 112 14.57 7.53 7.49
CA ILE A 112 13.28 8.12 7.84
C ILE A 112 12.27 7.76 6.74
N TYR A 113 11.01 8.12 6.91
CA TYR A 113 9.99 8.02 5.87
C TYR A 113 9.46 9.38 5.49
N LEU A 114 9.38 9.63 4.19
CA LEU A 114 8.56 10.69 3.63
C LEU A 114 7.13 10.14 3.57
N CYS A 115 6.18 10.84 4.17
CA CYS A 115 4.81 10.35 4.31
C CYS A 115 3.87 11.14 3.41
N TRP A 116 3.16 10.42 2.55
CA TRP A 116 2.14 10.99 1.69
C TRP A 116 0.78 10.45 2.07
N ARG A 117 -0.22 11.33 2.05
CA ARG A 117 -1.62 10.98 2.24
C ARG A 117 -2.39 11.30 0.97
N ARG A 118 -3.29 10.41 0.56
CA ARG A 118 -4.14 10.60 -0.61
C ARG A 118 -4.88 11.94 -0.55
N GLY A 119 -4.76 12.72 -1.61
CA GLY A 119 -5.28 14.08 -1.70
C GLY A 119 -4.22 15.17 -1.55
N GLU A 120 -3.06 14.86 -0.99
CA GLU A 120 -1.94 15.78 -0.96
C GLU A 120 -1.28 15.85 -2.35
N THR A 121 -1.01 17.05 -2.84
CA THR A 121 -0.42 17.26 -4.19
C THR A 121 1.10 17.10 -4.19
N GLU A 122 1.70 17.15 -3.01
CA GLU A 122 3.13 16.98 -2.81
C GLU A 122 3.40 16.37 -1.44
N ILE A 123 4.63 15.94 -1.19
CA ILE A 123 5.03 15.45 0.12
C ILE A 123 5.07 16.62 1.09
N LEU A 124 4.25 16.58 2.12
CA LEU A 124 4.10 17.65 3.12
C LEU A 124 4.64 17.26 4.50
N ALA A 125 4.99 15.98 4.69
CA ALA A 125 5.35 15.47 6.00
C ALA A 125 6.35 14.33 5.92
N TRP A 126 7.01 14.09 7.04
CA TRP A 126 7.92 12.96 7.23
C TRP A 126 7.78 12.43 8.66
N HIS A 127 8.28 11.24 8.92
CA HIS A 127 8.30 10.69 10.28
C HIS A 127 9.50 9.75 10.46
N GLU A 128 9.87 9.53 11.72
CA GLU A 128 10.87 8.53 12.08
C GLU A 128 10.34 7.13 11.76
N LEU A 129 11.22 6.13 11.69
CA LEU A 129 10.84 4.76 11.32
C LEU A 129 9.72 4.19 12.20
N ASP A 130 9.71 4.53 13.47
CA ASP A 130 8.74 4.06 14.46
C ASP A 130 7.61 5.06 14.74
N GLY A 131 7.66 6.24 14.11
CA GLY A 131 6.71 7.33 14.38
C GLY A 131 5.32 7.10 13.81
N GLY A 132 5.23 6.46 12.65
CA GLY A 132 3.98 6.26 11.95
C GLY A 132 3.25 7.56 11.60
N TYR A 133 1.99 7.44 11.19
CA TYR A 133 1.17 8.60 10.83
C TYR A 133 1.01 9.59 11.99
N ALA A 134 0.85 9.10 13.21
CA ALA A 134 0.69 9.94 14.40
C ALA A 134 1.96 10.75 14.70
N GLY A 135 3.11 10.28 14.27
CA GLY A 135 4.40 10.96 14.44
C GLY A 135 4.80 11.87 13.28
N ARG A 136 3.88 12.17 12.38
CA ARG A 136 4.14 13.07 11.23
C ARG A 136 4.65 14.42 11.69
N LYS A 137 5.72 14.87 11.04
CA LYS A 137 6.32 16.19 11.23
C LYS A 137 6.24 16.97 9.93
N PRO A 138 5.98 18.28 9.97
CA PRO A 138 5.96 19.10 8.76
C PRO A 138 7.30 19.04 8.02
N LEU A 139 7.25 18.91 6.71
CA LEU A 139 8.41 19.00 5.86
C LEU A 139 8.75 20.47 5.60
N THR A 140 10.00 20.87 5.89
CA THR A 140 10.49 22.22 5.61
C THR A 140 11.28 22.25 4.31
N GLU A 141 11.57 23.43 3.80
CA GLU A 141 12.45 23.59 2.61
C GLU A 141 13.84 23.02 2.88
N GLU A 142 14.38 23.21 4.07
CA GLU A 142 15.67 22.62 4.47
C GLU A 142 15.63 21.10 4.42
N HIS A 143 14.57 20.47 4.96
CA HIS A 143 14.37 19.04 4.87
C HIS A 143 14.35 18.58 3.40
N ALA A 144 13.59 19.26 2.55
CA ALA A 144 13.47 18.92 1.14
C ALA A 144 14.83 18.98 0.40
N LEU A 145 15.70 19.90 0.77
CA LEU A 145 17.02 20.03 0.16
C LEU A 145 18.01 18.96 0.61
N ARG A 146 17.84 18.41 1.82
CA ARG A 146 18.82 17.52 2.45
C ARG A 146 18.41 16.05 2.45
N MET A 147 17.12 15.74 2.50
CA MET A 147 16.64 14.38 2.61
C MET A 147 16.91 13.57 1.36
N GLY A 148 17.34 12.32 1.55
CA GLY A 148 17.63 11.38 0.49
C GLY A 148 18.90 11.68 -0.30
N ARG A 149 19.66 12.71 0.09
CA ARG A 149 20.90 13.09 -0.58
C ARG A 149 22.11 12.60 0.20
N ASN A 150 22.87 11.74 -0.43
CA ASN A 150 24.26 11.37 -0.15
C ASN A 150 24.63 10.63 1.12
N GLU A 151 23.78 10.38 2.06
CA GLU A 151 24.28 9.81 3.30
C GLU A 151 23.29 8.84 3.91
N GLY A 152 23.20 7.70 3.24
CA GLY A 152 22.75 6.52 3.96
C GLY A 152 23.72 6.26 5.10
N PRO A 153 23.27 5.69 6.22
CA PRO A 153 24.17 5.29 7.30
C PRO A 153 25.24 4.35 6.71
N GLY A 154 26.48 4.78 6.84
CA GLY A 154 27.70 4.25 6.24
C GLY A 154 27.59 2.89 5.57
N GLY A 155 27.63 2.89 4.29
CA GLY A 155 28.14 1.87 3.36
C GLY A 155 27.65 0.43 3.40
N SER A 156 26.97 -0.07 4.42
CA SER A 156 26.64 -1.49 4.50
C SER A 156 25.34 -1.87 5.23
N GLY A 157 24.57 -0.88 5.66
CA GLY A 157 23.31 -1.15 6.32
C GLY A 157 22.13 -1.02 5.39
N GLY A 158 21.53 -2.14 4.96
CA GLY A 158 20.22 -2.10 4.36
C GLY A 158 19.19 -1.50 5.32
N PHE A 159 18.05 -1.07 4.78
CA PHE A 159 16.92 -0.60 5.55
C PHE A 159 16.56 -1.69 6.59
N PRO A 160 16.41 -1.37 7.88
CA PRO A 160 16.10 -2.37 8.86
C PRO A 160 14.78 -3.05 8.52
N SER A 161 14.83 -4.38 8.40
CA SER A 161 13.63 -5.18 8.25
C SER A 161 12.81 -5.04 9.54
N GLY A 162 11.66 -4.37 9.43
CA GLY A 162 10.73 -4.27 10.53
C GLY A 162 9.91 -5.53 10.69
#